data_539dde297561123899abee8f3759b872
#
_entry.id   539dde297561123899abee8f3759b872
#
_cell.length_a   1.000
_cell.length_b   1.000
_cell.length_c   1.000
_cell.angle_alpha   90.00
_cell.angle_beta   90.00
_cell.angle_gamma   90.00
#
_symmetry.space_group_name_H-M   'P 1'
#
loop_
_entity.id
_entity.type
_entity.pdbx_description
1 polymer ?
#
loop_
_entity_poly.entity_id
_entity_poly.type
_entity_poly.pdbx_seq_one_letter_code
_entity_poly.pdbx_strand_id
1 'polypeptide(L)'
;MATKLIGKGAFTKAYLLDSGRVLLKSCDPIKECMAWGWFPEHELFPHVTMIDTGVYEMDYYPRVRSLKSALQPEQYALYKQLRSLCAGLEMPRNTYDNYSYLYDAFSNSDLAQDIKDVLLEALDACANIGPQMWFEISPRNVAVKDGKLVLLDVFFCTQALKNIRNS
;
A
#
# COMPACT_ATOMS: atom_id res chain seq x y z
N MET A 1 -8.40 26.82 -5.20
CA MET A 1 -8.91 25.52 -4.77
C MET A 1 -8.75 25.36 -3.26
N ALA A 2 -9.85 25.18 -2.55
CA ALA A 2 -9.77 24.86 -1.13
C ALA A 2 -9.28 23.41 -0.99
N THR A 3 -8.24 23.19 -0.21
CA THR A 3 -7.70 21.87 0.08
C THR A 3 -7.67 21.67 1.59
N LYS A 4 -8.16 20.53 2.03
CA LYS A 4 -8.14 20.16 3.44
C LYS A 4 -7.14 19.03 3.65
N LEU A 5 -6.16 19.25 4.52
CA LEU A 5 -5.25 18.16 4.94
C LEU A 5 -6.06 17.11 5.70
N ILE A 6 -6.05 15.88 5.19
CA ILE A 6 -6.78 14.74 5.75
C ILE A 6 -5.88 13.63 6.28
N GLY A 7 -4.60 13.66 5.95
CA GLY A 7 -3.65 12.66 6.41
C GLY A 7 -2.20 13.12 6.26
N LYS A 8 -1.35 12.60 7.15
CA LYS A 8 0.10 12.80 7.10
C LYS A 8 0.80 11.55 7.60
N GLY A 9 1.62 10.98 6.75
CA GLY A 9 2.51 9.85 7.07
C GLY A 9 3.98 10.23 6.93
N ALA A 10 4.87 9.24 7.00
CA ALA A 10 6.30 9.44 6.86
C ALA A 10 6.69 9.97 5.47
N PHE A 11 6.02 9.48 4.43
CA PHE A 11 6.33 9.79 3.03
C PHE A 11 5.35 10.76 2.39
N THR A 12 4.13 10.85 2.89
CA THR A 12 2.99 11.39 2.13
C THR A 12 2.13 12.31 2.98
N LYS A 13 1.71 13.42 2.38
CA LYS A 13 0.62 14.26 2.87
C LYS A 13 -0.56 14.12 1.92
N ALA A 14 -1.75 13.91 2.46
CA ALA A 14 -2.98 13.74 1.71
C ALA A 14 -3.94 14.92 1.93
N TYR A 15 -4.46 15.46 0.85
CA TYR A 15 -5.37 16.60 0.85
C TYR A 15 -6.67 16.24 0.13
N LEU A 16 -7.80 16.54 0.77
CA LEU A 16 -9.11 16.42 0.11
C LEU A 16 -9.33 17.66 -0.78
N LEU A 17 -9.60 17.41 -2.04
CA LEU A 17 -9.91 18.44 -3.03
C LEU A 17 -11.41 18.75 -3.06
N ASP A 18 -11.78 19.92 -3.58
CA ASP A 18 -13.18 20.30 -3.81
C ASP A 18 -13.91 19.34 -4.76
N SER A 19 -13.16 18.66 -5.65
CA SER A 19 -13.69 17.61 -6.54
C SER A 19 -14.15 16.34 -5.81
N GLY A 20 -13.82 16.19 -4.52
CA GLY A 20 -14.03 14.96 -3.78
C GLY A 20 -12.93 13.92 -3.95
N ARG A 21 -11.91 14.21 -4.74
CA ARG A 21 -10.72 13.36 -4.91
C ARG A 21 -9.63 13.75 -3.90
N VAL A 22 -8.61 12.94 -3.80
CA VAL A 22 -7.47 13.18 -2.90
C VAL A 22 -6.23 13.50 -3.70
N LEU A 23 -5.55 14.59 -3.31
CA LEU A 23 -4.22 14.94 -3.79
C LEU A 23 -3.19 14.40 -2.79
N LEU A 24 -2.21 13.67 -3.29
CA LEU A 24 -1.07 13.17 -2.51
C LEU A 24 0.18 13.95 -2.88
N LYS A 25 0.87 14.49 -1.88
CA LYS A 25 2.25 14.97 -2.02
C LYS A 25 3.15 13.95 -1.35
N SER A 26 3.94 13.24 -2.14
CA SER A 26 4.70 12.08 -1.65
C SER A 26 6.09 12.03 -2.23
N CYS A 27 7.06 11.63 -1.39
CA CYS A 27 8.41 11.24 -1.82
C CYS A 27 8.59 9.73 -1.87
N ASP A 28 7.51 8.97 -1.75
CA ASP A 28 7.53 7.52 -1.82
C ASP A 28 7.70 7.05 -3.28
N PRO A 29 8.83 6.41 -3.64
CA PRO A 29 9.04 5.93 -5.00
C PRO A 29 8.02 4.86 -5.43
N ILE A 30 7.37 4.18 -4.51
CA ILE A 30 6.33 3.19 -4.81
C ILE A 30 5.09 3.87 -5.39
N LYS A 31 4.78 5.10 -4.99
CA LYS A 31 3.70 5.88 -5.61
C LYS A 31 3.93 6.12 -7.10
N GLU A 32 5.17 6.37 -7.50
CA GLU A 32 5.52 6.47 -8.93
C GLU A 32 5.25 5.16 -9.67
N CYS A 33 5.64 4.02 -9.08
CA CYS A 33 5.36 2.71 -9.68
C CYS A 33 3.87 2.48 -9.88
N MET A 34 3.05 2.85 -8.91
CA MET A 34 1.59 2.77 -9.01
C MET A 34 1.07 3.68 -10.13
N ALA A 35 1.53 4.92 -10.19
CA ALA A 35 1.09 5.91 -11.18
C ALA A 35 1.53 5.55 -12.61
N TRP A 36 2.66 4.86 -12.77
CA TRP A 36 3.14 4.39 -14.08
C TRP A 36 2.44 3.10 -14.55
N GLY A 37 1.52 2.55 -13.73
CA GLY A 37 0.76 1.36 -14.09
C GLY A 37 1.53 0.05 -13.92
N TRP A 38 2.59 0.04 -13.12
CA TRP A 38 3.37 -1.17 -12.84
C TRP A 38 2.72 -2.09 -11.83
N PHE A 39 1.83 -1.53 -10.98
CA PHE A 39 1.01 -2.35 -10.09
C PHE A 39 -0.10 -3.06 -10.86
N PRO A 40 -0.57 -4.22 -10.37
CA PRO A 40 -1.68 -4.93 -11.01
C PRO A 40 -2.96 -4.09 -10.99
N GLU A 41 -3.71 -4.13 -12.08
CA GLU A 41 -5.07 -3.62 -12.12
C GLU A 41 -5.97 -4.60 -11.36
N HIS A 42 -6.20 -4.31 -10.09
CA HIS A 42 -7.01 -5.14 -9.21
C HIS A 42 -7.66 -4.26 -8.15
N GLU A 43 -8.87 -4.64 -7.70
CA GLU A 43 -9.63 -3.91 -6.68
C GLU A 43 -8.91 -3.77 -5.34
N LEU A 44 -7.89 -4.61 -5.06
CA LEU A 44 -7.07 -4.50 -3.87
C LEU A 44 -6.17 -3.26 -3.86
N PHE A 45 -5.88 -2.66 -5.01
CA PHE A 45 -5.02 -1.49 -5.08
C PHE A 45 -5.77 -0.28 -5.64
N PRO A 46 -5.53 0.93 -5.09
CA PRO A 46 -6.13 2.14 -5.64
C PRO A 46 -5.50 2.48 -6.99
N HIS A 47 -6.28 3.11 -7.85
CA HIS A 47 -5.76 3.72 -9.07
C HIS A 47 -5.14 5.08 -8.71
N VAL A 48 -3.85 5.25 -8.99
CA VAL A 48 -3.08 6.45 -8.72
C VAL A 48 -2.66 7.09 -10.03
N THR A 49 -2.92 8.38 -10.19
CA THR A 49 -2.53 9.17 -11.37
C THR A 49 -1.47 10.18 -10.97
N MET A 50 -0.39 10.30 -11.72
CA MET A 50 0.61 11.34 -11.53
C MET A 50 0.11 12.66 -12.13
N ILE A 51 0.10 13.73 -11.33
CA ILE A 51 -0.24 15.08 -11.77
C ILE A 51 1.03 15.88 -12.07
N ASP A 52 2.04 15.72 -11.23
CA ASP A 52 3.36 16.33 -11.36
C ASP A 52 4.36 15.47 -10.56
N THR A 53 5.64 15.76 -10.65
CA THR A 53 6.67 15.05 -9.87
C THR A 53 6.36 15.13 -8.38
N GLY A 54 6.19 13.96 -7.75
CA GLY A 54 5.84 13.86 -6.32
C GLY A 54 4.40 14.29 -5.99
N VAL A 55 3.55 14.51 -6.99
CA VAL A 55 2.15 14.91 -6.82
C VAL A 55 1.25 13.94 -7.55
N TYR A 56 0.32 13.32 -6.83
CA TYR A 56 -0.57 12.28 -7.34
C TYR A 56 -2.01 12.56 -6.97
N GLU A 57 -2.92 11.93 -7.68
CA GLU A 57 -4.35 11.99 -7.41
C GLU A 57 -4.94 10.59 -7.36
N MET A 58 -5.87 10.37 -6.42
CA MET A 58 -6.59 9.10 -6.27
C MET A 58 -7.99 9.34 -5.71
N ASP A 59 -8.80 8.28 -5.67
CA ASP A 59 -10.11 8.33 -5.03
C ASP A 59 -9.98 8.61 -3.53
N TYR A 60 -11.00 9.26 -2.98
CA TYR A 60 -11.13 9.45 -1.54
C TYR A 60 -11.78 8.22 -0.89
N TYR A 61 -11.11 7.71 0.13
CA TYR A 61 -11.63 6.62 0.95
C TYR A 61 -11.91 7.16 2.35
N PRO A 62 -13.19 7.44 2.70
CA PRO A 62 -13.54 7.91 4.04
C PRO A 62 -13.11 6.92 5.13
N ARG A 63 -12.66 7.43 6.25
CA ARG A 63 -12.32 6.59 7.40
C ARG A 63 -13.55 5.84 7.90
N VAL A 64 -13.37 4.57 8.23
CA VAL A 64 -14.42 3.74 8.84
C VAL A 64 -14.10 3.52 10.31
N ARG A 65 -15.15 3.41 11.14
CA ARG A 65 -15.00 3.15 12.58
C ARG A 65 -14.51 1.74 12.87
N SER A 66 -14.95 0.79 12.07
CA SER A 66 -14.66 -0.62 12.24
C SER A 66 -14.52 -1.30 10.89
N LEU A 67 -13.35 -1.87 10.62
CA LEU A 67 -13.13 -2.68 9.41
C LEU A 67 -14.05 -3.90 9.38
N LYS A 68 -14.28 -4.53 10.54
CA LYS A 68 -15.19 -5.68 10.66
C LYS A 68 -16.60 -5.36 10.20
N SER A 69 -17.09 -4.17 10.56
CA SER A 69 -18.45 -3.74 10.19
C SER A 69 -18.55 -3.20 8.77
N ALA A 70 -17.49 -2.58 8.27
CA ALA A 70 -17.48 -1.93 6.95
C ALA A 70 -17.17 -2.90 5.80
N LEU A 71 -16.38 -3.94 6.05
CA LEU A 71 -16.01 -4.93 5.06
C LEU A 71 -17.06 -6.05 4.98
N GLN A 72 -17.27 -6.58 3.78
CA GLN A 72 -17.98 -7.86 3.62
C GLN A 72 -17.23 -8.96 4.38
N PRO A 73 -17.91 -10.02 4.86
CA PRO A 73 -17.28 -11.06 5.69
C PRO A 73 -16.04 -11.71 5.06
N GLU A 74 -16.07 -12.01 3.78
CA GLU A 74 -14.92 -12.57 3.05
C GLU A 74 -13.77 -11.57 2.90
N GLN A 75 -14.06 -10.29 2.78
CA GLN A 75 -13.06 -9.22 2.72
C GLN A 75 -12.42 -8.98 4.09
N TYR A 76 -13.19 -9.07 5.14
CA TYR A 76 -12.65 -9.01 6.50
C TYR A 76 -11.78 -10.24 6.83
N ALA A 77 -12.18 -11.42 6.36
CA ALA A 77 -11.36 -12.62 6.46
C ALA A 77 -10.02 -12.46 5.74
N LEU A 78 -10.03 -11.89 4.54
CA LEU A 78 -8.80 -11.55 3.79
C LEU A 78 -7.92 -10.58 4.57
N TYR A 79 -8.50 -9.51 5.12
CA TYR A 79 -7.76 -8.56 5.96
C TYR A 79 -7.07 -9.25 7.14
N LYS A 80 -7.78 -10.15 7.84
CA LYS A 80 -7.19 -10.91 8.95
C LYS A 80 -6.06 -11.84 8.51
N GLN A 81 -6.22 -12.50 7.35
CA GLN A 81 -5.16 -13.34 6.79
C GLN A 81 -3.90 -12.52 6.48
N LEU A 82 -4.06 -11.35 5.85
CA LEU A 82 -2.96 -10.44 5.55
C LEU A 82 -2.29 -9.92 6.83
N ARG A 83 -3.07 -9.60 7.85
CA ARG A 83 -2.54 -9.21 9.17
C ARG A 83 -1.71 -10.33 9.81
N SER A 84 -2.22 -11.56 9.78
CA SER A 84 -1.50 -12.73 10.31
C SER A 84 -0.22 -13.01 9.54
N LEU A 85 -0.27 -12.92 8.23
CA LEU A 85 0.92 -13.05 7.39
C LEU A 85 1.98 -12.01 7.78
N CYS A 86 1.57 -10.76 7.87
CA CYS A 86 2.44 -9.64 8.23
C CYS A 86 3.05 -9.82 9.63
N ALA A 87 2.26 -10.27 10.61
CA ALA A 87 2.73 -10.51 11.97
C ALA A 87 3.78 -11.63 12.06
N GLY A 88 3.78 -12.58 11.12
CA GLY A 88 4.76 -13.65 11.03
C GLY A 88 6.05 -13.28 10.28
N LEU A 89 6.10 -12.09 9.66
CA LEU A 89 7.28 -11.65 8.94
C LEU A 89 8.35 -11.14 9.90
N GLU A 90 9.58 -11.58 9.69
CA GLU A 90 10.76 -11.08 10.40
C GLU A 90 11.66 -10.35 9.40
N MET A 91 11.82 -9.03 9.61
CA MET A 91 12.67 -8.23 8.73
C MET A 91 14.11 -8.76 8.80
N PRO A 92 14.71 -9.18 7.68
CA PRO A 92 16.08 -9.69 7.66
C PRO A 92 17.05 -8.65 8.19
N ARG A 93 18.04 -9.09 8.97
CA ARG A 93 19.13 -8.22 9.46
C ARG A 93 19.95 -7.66 8.32
N ASN A 94 20.09 -8.44 7.24
CA ASN A 94 20.70 -8.01 6.00
C ASN A 94 19.61 -7.73 4.98
N THR A 95 19.42 -6.48 4.63
CA THR A 95 18.29 -5.99 3.82
C THR A 95 18.46 -6.22 2.31
N TYR A 96 19.52 -6.92 1.88
CA TYR A 96 19.79 -7.09 0.45
C TYR A 96 18.83 -8.05 -0.26
N ASP A 97 18.06 -8.84 0.46
CA ASP A 97 17.20 -9.87 -0.14
C ASP A 97 15.77 -9.88 0.40
N ASN A 98 15.23 -8.71 0.69
CA ASN A 98 13.84 -8.58 1.13
C ASN A 98 12.86 -9.10 0.07
N TYR A 99 13.17 -8.94 -1.21
CA TYR A 99 12.34 -9.44 -2.30
C TYR A 99 12.13 -10.96 -2.21
N SER A 100 13.23 -11.74 -2.17
CA SER A 100 13.13 -13.20 -2.09
C SER A 100 12.41 -13.67 -0.83
N TYR A 101 12.67 -13.00 0.29
CA TYR A 101 12.00 -13.30 1.55
C TYR A 101 10.48 -13.08 1.44
N LEU A 102 10.05 -11.95 0.93
CA LEU A 102 8.62 -11.63 0.76
C LEU A 102 7.98 -12.51 -0.32
N TYR A 103 8.70 -12.80 -1.40
CA TYR A 103 8.25 -13.72 -2.45
C TYR A 103 7.90 -15.10 -1.86
N ASP A 104 8.80 -15.67 -1.08
CA ASP A 104 8.59 -16.96 -0.42
C ASP A 104 7.44 -16.88 0.60
N ALA A 105 7.36 -15.82 1.38
CA ALA A 105 6.30 -15.64 2.36
C ALA A 105 4.92 -15.59 1.70
N PHE A 106 4.77 -14.87 0.60
CA PHE A 106 3.50 -14.80 -0.15
C PHE A 106 3.18 -16.12 -0.82
N SER A 107 4.17 -16.74 -1.47
CA SER A 107 4.01 -18.02 -2.20
C SER A 107 3.62 -19.17 -1.28
N ASN A 108 4.15 -19.20 -0.07
CA ASN A 108 3.92 -20.28 0.92
C ASN A 108 2.75 -19.98 1.86
N SER A 109 2.07 -18.84 1.69
CA SER A 109 0.93 -18.47 2.53
C SER A 109 -0.33 -19.29 2.20
N ASP A 110 -1.33 -19.22 3.09
CA ASP A 110 -2.65 -19.83 2.90
C ASP A 110 -3.62 -18.94 2.11
N LEU A 111 -3.13 -17.84 1.52
CA LEU A 111 -3.95 -16.96 0.70
C LEU A 111 -4.47 -17.67 -0.55
N ALA A 112 -5.64 -17.27 -1.04
CA ALA A 112 -6.15 -17.72 -2.32
C ALA A 112 -5.16 -17.39 -3.45
N GLN A 113 -5.09 -18.23 -4.48
CA GLN A 113 -4.08 -18.11 -5.53
C GLN A 113 -4.15 -16.78 -6.29
N ASP A 114 -5.37 -16.28 -6.57
CA ASP A 114 -5.57 -14.97 -7.21
C ASP A 114 -4.99 -13.83 -6.38
N ILE A 115 -5.12 -13.89 -5.06
CA ILE A 115 -4.55 -12.89 -4.14
C ILE A 115 -3.03 -13.01 -4.09
N LYS A 116 -2.47 -14.22 -4.06
CA LYS A 116 -1.02 -14.43 -4.15
C LYS A 116 -0.46 -13.82 -5.43
N ASP A 117 -1.11 -14.07 -6.55
CA ASP A 117 -0.68 -13.58 -7.86
C ASP A 117 -0.65 -12.04 -7.89
N VAL A 118 -1.68 -11.40 -7.35
CA VAL A 118 -1.76 -9.94 -7.25
C VAL A 118 -0.65 -9.37 -6.35
N LEU A 119 -0.42 -9.97 -5.19
CA LEU A 119 0.65 -9.52 -4.28
C LEU A 119 2.05 -9.73 -4.88
N LEU A 120 2.28 -10.84 -5.57
CA LEU A 120 3.55 -11.12 -6.24
C LEU A 120 3.80 -10.15 -7.39
N GLU A 121 2.79 -9.79 -8.16
CA GLU A 121 2.89 -8.80 -9.23
C GLU A 121 3.21 -7.40 -8.65
N ALA A 122 2.57 -7.02 -7.55
CA ALA A 122 2.87 -5.78 -6.86
C ALA A 122 4.31 -5.77 -6.28
N LEU A 123 4.74 -6.91 -5.74
CA LEU A 123 6.11 -7.07 -5.24
C LEU A 123 7.14 -6.92 -6.37
N ASP A 124 6.88 -7.51 -7.53
CA ASP A 124 7.73 -7.38 -8.72
C ASP A 124 7.82 -5.92 -9.19
N ALA A 125 6.71 -5.19 -9.15
CA ALA A 125 6.71 -3.75 -9.44
C ALA A 125 7.63 -2.99 -8.47
N CYS A 126 7.54 -3.28 -7.18
CA CYS A 126 8.38 -2.66 -6.16
C CYS A 126 9.87 -3.01 -6.34
N ALA A 127 10.20 -4.17 -6.86
CA ALA A 127 11.57 -4.61 -7.11
C ALA A 127 12.32 -3.69 -8.09
N ASN A 128 11.62 -2.96 -8.96
CA ASN A 128 12.22 -1.98 -9.87
C ASN A 128 12.82 -0.77 -9.14
N ILE A 129 12.41 -0.52 -7.89
CA ILE A 129 12.96 0.56 -7.06
C ILE A 129 14.26 0.13 -6.38
N GLY A 130 14.38 -1.15 -6.09
CA GLY A 130 15.54 -1.73 -5.43
C GLY A 130 15.14 -2.87 -4.46
N PRO A 131 16.13 -3.54 -3.87
CA PRO A 131 15.90 -4.71 -3.01
C PRO A 131 15.39 -4.36 -1.62
N GLN A 132 15.43 -3.09 -1.23
CA GLN A 132 15.12 -2.63 0.13
C GLN A 132 13.67 -2.22 0.27
N MET A 133 12.77 -3.16 0.07
CA MET A 133 11.34 -2.98 0.27
C MET A 133 10.84 -3.81 1.44
N TRP A 134 9.71 -3.41 2.01
CA TRP A 134 9.03 -4.15 3.05
C TRP A 134 7.52 -4.09 2.87
N PHE A 135 6.83 -4.98 3.54
CA PHE A 135 5.38 -5.12 3.47
C PHE A 135 4.79 -5.04 4.88
N GLU A 136 3.79 -4.18 5.05
CA GLU A 136 3.10 -4.01 6.32
C GLU A 136 1.61 -3.81 6.10
N ILE A 137 0.81 -4.56 6.84
CA ILE A 137 -0.64 -4.38 6.91
C ILE A 137 -0.98 -3.84 8.29
N SER A 138 -1.64 -2.69 8.32
CA SER A 138 -2.17 -2.08 9.53
C SER A 138 -3.49 -1.35 9.24
N PRO A 139 -4.31 -1.05 10.25
CA PRO A 139 -5.54 -0.28 10.01
C PRO A 139 -5.33 1.08 9.34
N ARG A 140 -4.12 1.64 9.45
CA ARG A 140 -3.79 2.96 8.89
C ARG A 140 -3.51 2.94 7.39
N ASN A 141 -3.07 1.80 6.85
CA ASN A 141 -2.68 1.69 5.45
C ASN A 141 -3.62 0.84 4.60
N VAL A 142 -4.83 0.62 5.11
CA VAL A 142 -5.91 -0.01 4.37
C VAL A 142 -7.15 0.88 4.35
N ALA A 143 -8.01 0.66 3.38
CA ALA A 143 -9.26 1.39 3.22
C ALA A 143 -10.38 0.44 2.83
N VAL A 144 -11.60 0.97 2.75
CA VAL A 144 -12.80 0.23 2.33
C VAL A 144 -13.47 0.97 1.18
N LYS A 145 -13.80 0.24 0.12
CA LYS A 145 -14.62 0.74 -0.99
C LYS A 145 -15.72 -0.27 -1.31
N ASP A 146 -16.97 0.14 -1.13
CA ASP A 146 -18.14 -0.71 -1.41
C ASP A 146 -18.08 -2.08 -0.72
N GLY A 147 -17.66 -2.10 0.55
CA GLY A 147 -17.50 -3.32 1.34
C GLY A 147 -16.25 -4.14 1.02
N LYS A 148 -15.39 -3.66 0.14
CA LYS A 148 -14.16 -4.35 -0.29
C LYS A 148 -12.91 -3.69 0.29
N LEU A 149 -11.92 -4.52 0.58
CA LEU A 149 -10.61 -4.10 1.10
C LEU A 149 -9.79 -3.42 0.00
N VAL A 150 -9.18 -2.28 0.34
CA VAL A 150 -8.21 -1.58 -0.52
C VAL A 150 -6.90 -1.42 0.26
N LEU A 151 -5.80 -1.83 -0.34
CA LEU A 151 -4.46 -1.70 0.22
C LEU A 151 -3.83 -0.39 -0.28
N LEU A 152 -3.54 0.52 0.64
CA LEU A 152 -3.01 1.85 0.28
C LEU A 152 -1.48 1.87 0.27
N ASP A 153 -0.85 1.94 1.44
CA ASP A 153 0.60 2.09 1.59
C ASP A 153 1.21 0.85 2.25
N VAL A 154 0.93 -0.32 1.69
CA VAL A 154 1.34 -1.60 2.28
C VAL A 154 2.77 -2.02 1.91
N PHE A 155 3.29 -1.53 0.79
CA PHE A 155 4.70 -1.68 0.43
C PHE A 155 5.43 -0.36 0.64
N PHE A 156 6.64 -0.41 1.16
CA PHE A 156 7.47 0.78 1.34
C PHE A 156 8.96 0.47 1.19
N CYS A 157 9.72 1.50 0.79
CA CYS A 157 11.16 1.40 0.68
C CYS A 157 11.81 1.69 2.04
N THR A 158 12.51 0.71 2.60
CA THR A 158 13.17 0.86 3.91
C THR A 158 14.31 1.87 3.88
N GLN A 159 15.02 1.99 2.75
CA GLN A 159 16.08 2.98 2.59
C GLN A 159 15.52 4.41 2.56
N ALA A 160 14.43 4.63 1.85
CA ALA A 160 13.76 5.93 1.82
C ALA A 160 13.27 6.33 3.22
N LEU A 161 12.74 5.38 4.00
CA LEU A 161 12.32 5.62 5.38
C LEU A 161 13.49 6.02 6.28
N LYS A 162 14.63 5.35 6.17
CA LYS A 162 15.86 5.70 6.92
C LYS A 162 16.34 7.11 6.56
N ASN A 163 16.34 7.44 5.27
CA ASN A 163 16.76 8.77 4.80
C ASN A 163 15.88 9.88 5.38
N ILE A 164 14.56 9.67 5.46
CA ILE A 164 13.62 10.63 6.05
C ILE A 164 13.88 10.79 7.56
N ARG A 165 14.07 9.68 8.28
CA ARG A 165 14.29 9.70 9.74
C ARG A 165 15.62 10.31 10.15
N ASN A 166 16.62 10.27 9.26
CA ASN A 166 17.96 10.80 9.50
C ASN A 166 18.16 12.24 8.98
N SER A 167 17.15 12.83 8.36
CA SER A 167 17.19 14.21 7.84
C SER A 167 16.76 15.26 8.85
#